data_7cbd8aefdfada41e1bdcba8e6ab7b8db
#
_entry.id   7cbd8aefdfada41e1bdcba8e6ab7b8db
#
_cell.length_a   1.000
_cell.length_b   1.000
_cell.length_c   1.000
_cell.angle_alpha   90.00
_cell.angle_beta   90.00
_cell.angle_gamma   90.00
#
_symmetry.space_group_name_H-M   'P 1'
#
loop_
_entity.id
_entity.type
_entity.pdbx_description
1 polymer ?
#
loop_
_entity_poly.entity_id
_entity_poly.type
_entity_poly.pdbx_seq_one_letter_code
_entity_poly.pdbx_strand_id
1 'polypeptide(L)'
;WLTQSMRRNEMNDKEEMIIVKDNPDLIVINQLPVISEQLDKVKAEIQRRTAFADTVTVSEENRQEIKKMRAAMNAEKSRLDEVYKTAPIQAVQDKYKDCVGLYTKANSQLKAKIDVIEDGLKLAKENSVKEYFEELVTAKNIDFISFEQLGLKITLSVSEKKLKEQVNNIVERVATDLKAIDIQEDKEEVLIEYKKHLNVSEAVSTVAARHKAIQAEKENSGGTSCCGSSKTTSTDAVGK
;
A
#
# COMPACT_ATOMS: atom_id res chain seq x y z
N TRP A 1 -41.21 -4.62 -59.21
CA TRP A 1 -41.05 -5.66 -58.18
C TRP A 1 -40.21 -5.15 -56.99
N LEU A 2 -39.12 -4.52 -57.21
CA LEU A 2 -38.25 -3.98 -56.14
C LEU A 2 -38.91 -2.85 -55.34
N THR A 3 -39.72 -2.03 -55.99
CA THR A 3 -40.43 -0.91 -55.34
C THR A 3 -41.58 -1.32 -54.42
N GLN A 4 -42.20 -2.49 -54.68
CA GLN A 4 -43.26 -3.00 -53.82
C GLN A 4 -42.74 -3.73 -52.56
N SER A 5 -41.56 -4.32 -52.66
CA SER A 5 -40.88 -4.96 -51.48
C SER A 5 -40.38 -3.90 -50.50
N MET A 6 -39.79 -2.78 -51.03
CA MET A 6 -39.34 -1.67 -50.15
C MET A 6 -40.49 -0.95 -49.45
N ARG A 7 -41.64 -0.73 -50.14
CA ARG A 7 -42.83 -0.16 -49.49
C ARG A 7 -43.46 -1.02 -48.43
N ARG A 8 -43.36 -2.35 -48.57
CA ARG A 8 -43.85 -3.30 -47.53
C ARG A 8 -42.96 -3.29 -46.29
N ASN A 9 -41.66 -3.19 -46.44
CA ASN A 9 -40.74 -3.03 -45.29
C ASN A 9 -40.90 -1.70 -44.59
N GLU A 10 -41.06 -0.58 -45.36
CA GLU A 10 -41.28 0.75 -44.74
C GLU A 10 -42.64 0.86 -44.05
N MET A 11 -43.69 0.16 -44.50
CA MET A 11 -44.99 0.10 -43.85
C MET A 11 -44.93 -0.74 -42.54
N ASN A 12 -44.19 -1.87 -42.56
CA ASN A 12 -44.01 -2.70 -41.38
C ASN A 12 -43.21 -1.98 -40.28
N ASP A 13 -42.14 -1.28 -40.68
CA ASP A 13 -41.33 -0.49 -39.72
C ASP A 13 -42.12 0.70 -39.10
N LYS A 14 -43.08 1.27 -39.86
CA LYS A 14 -43.97 2.34 -39.35
C LYS A 14 -45.09 1.82 -38.43
N GLU A 15 -45.63 0.64 -38.73
CA GLU A 15 -46.62 -0.01 -37.84
C GLU A 15 -45.96 -0.51 -36.54
N GLU A 16 -44.76 -1.09 -36.60
CA GLU A 16 -43.97 -1.42 -35.42
C GLU A 16 -43.58 -0.17 -34.59
N MET A 17 -43.24 0.92 -35.23
CA MET A 17 -42.96 2.19 -34.54
C MET A 17 -44.20 2.81 -33.84
N ILE A 18 -45.44 2.56 -34.32
CA ILE A 18 -46.63 3.06 -33.72
C ILE A 18 -46.99 2.23 -32.46
N ILE A 19 -46.87 0.92 -32.52
CA ILE A 19 -47.07 0.03 -31.37
C ILE A 19 -46.00 0.32 -30.26
N VAL A 20 -44.81 0.68 -30.65
CA VAL A 20 -43.67 1.08 -29.80
C VAL A 20 -43.97 2.33 -28.96
N LYS A 21 -44.81 3.27 -29.44
CA LYS A 21 -45.13 4.49 -28.67
C LYS A 21 -46.15 4.30 -27.55
N ASP A 22 -46.99 3.28 -27.68
CA ASP A 22 -48.15 3.12 -26.77
C ASP A 22 -47.93 2.10 -25.64
N ASN A 23 -46.89 1.27 -25.73
CA ASN A 23 -46.57 0.30 -24.67
C ASN A 23 -45.07 -0.03 -24.62
N PRO A 24 -44.27 0.61 -23.75
CA PRO A 24 -42.86 0.39 -23.64
C PRO A 24 -42.46 -1.07 -23.33
N ASP A 25 -43.30 -1.80 -22.63
CA ASP A 25 -43.05 -3.22 -22.31
C ASP A 25 -43.17 -4.11 -23.56
N LEU A 26 -44.07 -3.77 -24.50
CA LEU A 26 -44.23 -4.47 -25.76
C LEU A 26 -43.03 -4.26 -26.71
N ILE A 27 -42.40 -3.11 -26.66
CA ILE A 27 -41.18 -2.79 -27.40
C ILE A 27 -40.07 -3.75 -27.02
N VAL A 28 -39.87 -3.92 -25.71
CA VAL A 28 -38.79 -4.76 -25.18
C VAL A 28 -39.01 -6.22 -25.59
N ILE A 29 -40.26 -6.68 -25.56
CA ILE A 29 -40.62 -8.08 -25.99
C ILE A 29 -40.36 -8.27 -27.46
N ASN A 30 -40.76 -7.35 -28.34
CA ASN A 30 -40.57 -7.47 -29.80
C ASN A 30 -39.10 -7.33 -30.22
N GLN A 31 -38.31 -6.54 -29.50
CA GLN A 31 -36.88 -6.35 -29.77
C GLN A 31 -35.97 -7.40 -29.08
N LEU A 32 -36.53 -8.23 -28.18
CA LEU A 32 -35.76 -9.24 -27.45
C LEU A 32 -34.90 -10.14 -28.32
N PRO A 33 -35.38 -10.68 -29.45
CA PRO A 33 -34.57 -11.51 -30.35
C PRO A 33 -33.37 -10.74 -30.91
N VAL A 34 -33.58 -9.48 -31.33
CA VAL A 34 -32.54 -8.61 -31.86
C VAL A 34 -31.50 -8.25 -30.79
N ILE A 35 -31.95 -7.87 -29.59
CA ILE A 35 -31.08 -7.59 -28.44
C ILE A 35 -30.31 -8.85 -28.05
N SER A 36 -30.97 -10.01 -28.05
CA SER A 36 -30.33 -11.29 -27.75
C SER A 36 -29.23 -11.64 -28.76
N GLU A 37 -29.48 -11.46 -30.07
CA GLU A 37 -28.50 -11.70 -31.13
C GLU A 37 -27.33 -10.72 -31.03
N GLN A 38 -27.60 -9.44 -30.75
CA GLN A 38 -26.56 -8.44 -30.53
C GLN A 38 -25.67 -8.79 -29.35
N LEU A 39 -26.25 -9.21 -28.22
CA LEU A 39 -25.50 -9.63 -27.04
C LEU A 39 -24.67 -10.89 -27.32
N ASP A 40 -25.17 -11.84 -28.13
CA ASP A 40 -24.39 -13.01 -28.51
C ASP A 40 -23.18 -12.63 -29.40
N LYS A 41 -23.34 -11.66 -30.31
CA LYS A 41 -22.24 -11.09 -31.11
C LYS A 41 -21.23 -10.37 -30.21
N VAL A 42 -21.71 -9.56 -29.27
CA VAL A 42 -20.87 -8.88 -28.27
C VAL A 42 -20.12 -9.90 -27.42
N LYS A 43 -20.79 -10.93 -26.94
CA LYS A 43 -20.16 -12.02 -26.16
C LYS A 43 -19.05 -12.71 -26.93
N ALA A 44 -19.27 -13.06 -28.19
CA ALA A 44 -18.26 -13.68 -29.06
C ALA A 44 -17.05 -12.75 -29.27
N GLU A 45 -17.27 -11.45 -29.48
CA GLU A 45 -16.20 -10.48 -29.62
C GLU A 45 -15.42 -10.27 -28.31
N ILE A 46 -16.10 -10.24 -27.17
CA ILE A 46 -15.44 -10.20 -25.86
C ILE A 46 -14.58 -11.43 -25.65
N GLN A 47 -15.10 -12.62 -25.95
CA GLN A 47 -14.33 -13.88 -25.86
C GLN A 47 -13.06 -13.80 -26.71
N ARG A 48 -13.17 -13.34 -27.95
CA ARG A 48 -12.04 -13.17 -28.85
C ARG A 48 -11.00 -12.20 -28.29
N ARG A 49 -11.45 -11.04 -27.78
CA ARG A 49 -10.57 -10.00 -27.21
C ARG A 49 -9.95 -10.38 -25.90
N THR A 50 -10.62 -11.19 -25.08
CA THR A 50 -10.12 -11.59 -23.75
C THR A 50 -9.32 -12.88 -23.77
N ALA A 51 -9.33 -13.65 -24.87
CA ALA A 51 -8.61 -14.92 -24.99
C ALA A 51 -7.10 -14.79 -24.71
N PHE A 52 -6.48 -13.64 -25.03
CA PHE A 52 -5.07 -13.40 -24.74
C PHE A 52 -4.76 -13.37 -23.24
N ALA A 53 -5.74 -13.08 -22.37
CA ALA A 53 -5.51 -12.99 -20.92
C ALA A 53 -5.04 -14.32 -20.30
N ASP A 54 -5.43 -15.45 -20.88
CA ASP A 54 -4.99 -16.77 -20.45
C ASP A 54 -3.54 -17.04 -20.88
N THR A 55 -3.14 -16.61 -22.08
CA THR A 55 -1.88 -16.97 -22.73
C THR A 55 -0.76 -15.93 -22.57
N VAL A 56 -1.10 -14.66 -22.33
CA VAL A 56 -0.13 -13.57 -22.25
C VAL A 56 0.83 -13.77 -21.09
N THR A 57 2.12 -13.62 -21.37
CA THR A 57 3.17 -13.52 -20.36
C THR A 57 3.42 -12.05 -20.05
N VAL A 58 3.34 -11.68 -18.78
CA VAL A 58 3.67 -10.32 -18.34
C VAL A 58 5.16 -10.25 -18.04
N SER A 59 5.82 -9.24 -18.58
CA SER A 59 7.22 -8.90 -18.29
C SER A 59 7.33 -7.44 -17.86
N GLU A 60 8.50 -7.02 -17.44
CA GLU A 60 8.74 -5.63 -17.06
C GLU A 60 8.46 -4.67 -18.23
N GLU A 61 8.89 -5.04 -19.45
CA GLU A 61 8.77 -4.20 -20.64
C GLU A 61 7.31 -3.99 -21.06
N ASN A 62 6.49 -5.07 -21.06
CA ASN A 62 5.11 -5.02 -21.55
C ASN A 62 4.06 -4.70 -20.47
N ARG A 63 4.46 -4.65 -19.19
CA ARG A 63 3.57 -4.42 -18.04
C ARG A 63 2.66 -3.19 -18.21
N GLN A 64 3.22 -2.07 -18.66
CA GLN A 64 2.47 -0.83 -18.83
C GLN A 64 1.44 -0.93 -19.94
N GLU A 65 1.76 -1.63 -21.02
CA GLU A 65 0.84 -1.86 -22.12
C GLU A 65 -0.34 -2.76 -21.69
N ILE A 66 -0.05 -3.83 -20.96
CA ILE A 66 -1.09 -4.72 -20.41
C ILE A 66 -1.99 -3.98 -19.40
N LYS A 67 -1.44 -3.05 -18.61
CA LYS A 67 -2.26 -2.18 -17.74
C LYS A 67 -3.23 -1.30 -18.55
N LYS A 68 -2.78 -0.73 -19.68
CA LYS A 68 -3.65 0.06 -20.58
C LYS A 68 -4.76 -0.80 -21.19
N MET A 69 -4.43 -2.01 -21.64
CA MET A 69 -5.43 -2.96 -22.18
C MET A 69 -6.47 -3.34 -21.13
N ARG A 70 -6.04 -3.60 -19.89
CA ARG A 70 -6.93 -3.86 -18.76
C ARG A 70 -7.86 -2.68 -18.45
N ALA A 71 -7.35 -1.46 -18.48
CA ALA A 71 -8.15 -0.24 -18.28
C ALA A 71 -9.21 -0.09 -19.39
N ALA A 72 -8.86 -0.36 -20.66
CA ALA A 72 -9.80 -0.36 -21.76
C ALA A 72 -10.92 -1.40 -21.60
N MET A 73 -10.59 -2.62 -21.16
CA MET A 73 -11.59 -3.66 -20.87
C MET A 73 -12.54 -3.24 -19.74
N ASN A 74 -12.04 -2.58 -18.69
CA ASN A 74 -12.89 -2.06 -17.62
C ASN A 74 -13.83 -0.96 -18.12
N ALA A 75 -13.39 -0.09 -19.03
CA ALA A 75 -14.24 0.94 -19.62
C ALA A 75 -15.35 0.34 -20.50
N GLU A 76 -15.04 -0.71 -21.27
CA GLU A 76 -16.05 -1.44 -22.07
C GLU A 76 -17.06 -2.17 -21.17
N LYS A 77 -16.60 -2.80 -20.08
CA LYS A 77 -17.47 -3.39 -19.05
C LYS A 77 -18.44 -2.36 -18.48
N SER A 78 -17.95 -1.16 -18.11
CA SER A 78 -18.80 -0.09 -17.56
C SER A 78 -19.87 0.36 -18.54
N ARG A 79 -19.57 0.42 -19.85
CA ARG A 79 -20.58 0.72 -20.88
C ARG A 79 -21.67 -0.35 -20.97
N LEU A 80 -21.32 -1.63 -20.84
CA LEU A 80 -22.31 -2.70 -20.79
C LEU A 80 -23.15 -2.60 -19.51
N ASP A 81 -22.55 -2.25 -18.38
CA ASP A 81 -23.24 -2.05 -17.10
C ASP A 81 -24.30 -0.95 -17.23
N GLU A 82 -24.00 0.18 -17.86
CA GLU A 82 -24.93 1.30 -18.06
C GLU A 82 -26.15 0.89 -18.89
N VAL A 83 -25.93 0.08 -19.92
CA VAL A 83 -27.01 -0.28 -20.88
C VAL A 83 -27.87 -1.44 -20.40
N TYR A 84 -27.29 -2.48 -19.82
CA TYR A 84 -27.97 -3.76 -19.62
C TYR A 84 -28.16 -4.18 -18.16
N LYS A 85 -27.49 -3.56 -17.21
CA LYS A 85 -27.57 -3.95 -15.78
C LYS A 85 -28.99 -3.92 -15.22
N THR A 86 -29.79 -2.94 -15.67
CA THR A 86 -31.16 -2.71 -15.21
C THR A 86 -32.21 -3.13 -16.25
N ALA A 87 -31.82 -3.95 -17.24
CA ALA A 87 -32.77 -4.41 -18.25
C ALA A 87 -33.95 -5.16 -17.60
N PRO A 88 -35.20 -4.88 -18.00
CA PRO A 88 -36.38 -5.43 -17.34
C PRO A 88 -36.60 -6.91 -17.61
N ILE A 89 -35.96 -7.48 -18.64
CA ILE A 89 -36.14 -8.88 -19.04
C ILE A 89 -35.00 -9.73 -18.52
N GLN A 90 -35.31 -10.78 -17.78
CA GLN A 90 -34.34 -11.69 -17.16
C GLN A 90 -33.38 -12.32 -18.17
N ALA A 91 -33.87 -12.73 -19.34
CA ALA A 91 -33.03 -13.34 -20.39
C ALA A 91 -31.94 -12.36 -20.90
N VAL A 92 -32.23 -11.06 -20.97
CA VAL A 92 -31.25 -10.03 -21.32
C VAL A 92 -30.25 -9.84 -20.18
N GLN A 93 -30.72 -9.83 -18.94
CA GLN A 93 -29.82 -9.73 -17.77
C GLN A 93 -28.88 -10.92 -17.67
N ASP A 94 -29.33 -12.13 -17.96
CA ASP A 94 -28.47 -13.32 -17.88
C ASP A 94 -27.37 -13.29 -18.95
N LYS A 95 -27.72 -12.93 -20.19
CA LYS A 95 -26.70 -12.74 -21.24
C LYS A 95 -25.72 -11.60 -20.93
N TYR A 96 -26.22 -10.51 -20.36
CA TYR A 96 -25.37 -9.43 -19.88
C TYR A 96 -24.40 -9.93 -18.79
N LYS A 97 -24.86 -10.70 -17.80
CA LYS A 97 -24.00 -11.28 -16.75
C LYS A 97 -22.91 -12.17 -17.33
N ASP A 98 -23.22 -12.95 -18.35
CA ASP A 98 -22.23 -13.77 -19.06
C ASP A 98 -21.13 -12.90 -19.71
N CYS A 99 -21.52 -11.83 -20.42
CA CYS A 99 -20.60 -10.89 -21.04
C CYS A 99 -19.68 -10.21 -20.00
N VAL A 100 -20.28 -9.72 -18.92
CA VAL A 100 -19.55 -9.08 -17.81
C VAL A 100 -18.64 -10.07 -17.10
N GLY A 101 -19.07 -11.33 -16.97
CA GLY A 101 -18.30 -12.42 -16.39
C GLY A 101 -16.98 -12.66 -17.12
N LEU A 102 -16.99 -12.61 -18.45
CA LEU A 102 -15.79 -12.75 -19.29
C LEU A 102 -14.77 -11.64 -19.02
N TYR A 103 -15.23 -10.38 -19.01
CA TYR A 103 -14.36 -9.25 -18.69
C TYR A 103 -13.81 -9.33 -17.27
N THR A 104 -14.65 -9.69 -16.30
CA THR A 104 -14.25 -9.82 -14.91
C THR A 104 -13.18 -10.88 -14.74
N LYS A 105 -13.35 -12.06 -15.38
CA LYS A 105 -12.36 -13.15 -15.37
C LYS A 105 -11.04 -12.70 -15.98
N ALA A 106 -11.06 -12.16 -17.20
CA ALA A 106 -9.85 -11.71 -17.89
C ALA A 106 -9.12 -10.62 -17.11
N ASN A 107 -9.87 -9.64 -16.58
CA ASN A 107 -9.30 -8.56 -15.78
C ASN A 107 -8.65 -9.06 -14.48
N SER A 108 -9.27 -10.02 -13.80
CA SER A 108 -8.71 -10.66 -12.59
C SER A 108 -7.42 -11.42 -12.90
N GLN A 109 -7.40 -12.19 -13.99
CA GLN A 109 -6.20 -12.93 -14.41
C GLN A 109 -5.05 -12.01 -14.77
N LEU A 110 -5.30 -10.94 -15.53
CA LEU A 110 -4.27 -9.96 -15.88
C LEU A 110 -3.79 -9.21 -14.64
N LYS A 111 -4.70 -8.89 -13.71
CA LYS A 111 -4.31 -8.26 -12.45
C LYS A 111 -3.33 -9.14 -11.68
N ALA A 112 -3.67 -10.41 -11.48
CA ALA A 112 -2.81 -11.33 -10.74
C ALA A 112 -1.41 -11.46 -11.37
N LYS A 113 -1.33 -11.56 -12.71
CA LYS A 113 -0.06 -11.60 -13.43
C LYS A 113 0.76 -10.32 -13.28
N ILE A 114 0.11 -9.15 -13.31
CA ILE A 114 0.77 -7.85 -13.10
C ILE A 114 1.28 -7.74 -11.67
N ASP A 115 0.47 -8.11 -10.68
CA ASP A 115 0.81 -8.00 -9.26
C ASP A 115 2.07 -8.84 -8.95
N VAL A 116 2.17 -10.06 -9.48
CA VAL A 116 3.38 -10.92 -9.33
C VAL A 116 4.65 -10.22 -9.84
N ILE A 117 4.59 -9.61 -11.03
CA ILE A 117 5.76 -8.91 -11.59
C ILE A 117 6.07 -7.65 -10.78
N GLU A 118 5.06 -6.90 -10.37
CA GLU A 118 5.26 -5.68 -9.57
C GLU A 118 5.87 -5.98 -8.20
N ASP A 119 5.44 -7.04 -7.56
CA ASP A 119 5.99 -7.46 -6.27
C ASP A 119 7.42 -7.99 -6.43
N GLY A 120 7.71 -8.75 -7.50
CA GLY A 120 9.07 -9.15 -7.84
C GLY A 120 10.01 -7.95 -8.07
N LEU A 121 9.56 -6.92 -8.79
CA LEU A 121 10.33 -5.70 -9.03
C LEU A 121 10.56 -4.88 -7.75
N LYS A 122 9.57 -4.83 -6.85
CA LYS A 122 9.74 -4.19 -5.53
C LYS A 122 10.77 -4.93 -4.69
N LEU A 123 10.67 -6.26 -4.63
CA LEU A 123 11.60 -7.10 -3.87
C LEU A 123 13.04 -6.98 -4.41
N ALA A 124 13.22 -7.01 -5.73
CA ALA A 124 14.54 -6.82 -6.34
C ALA A 124 15.16 -5.47 -6.00
N LYS A 125 14.33 -4.40 -6.04
CA LYS A 125 14.75 -3.05 -5.64
C LYS A 125 15.09 -2.98 -4.14
N GLU A 126 14.28 -3.59 -3.29
CA GLU A 126 14.52 -3.68 -1.85
C GLU A 126 15.85 -4.37 -1.55
N ASN A 127 16.11 -5.51 -2.17
CA ASN A 127 17.35 -6.25 -2.00
C ASN A 127 18.56 -5.41 -2.43
N SER A 128 18.51 -4.74 -3.59
CA SER A 128 19.61 -3.88 -4.04
C SER A 128 19.88 -2.70 -3.10
N VAL A 129 18.82 -2.11 -2.51
CA VAL A 129 19.00 -1.03 -1.54
C VAL A 129 19.50 -1.54 -0.19
N LYS A 130 19.06 -2.75 0.21
CA LYS A 130 19.54 -3.42 1.42
C LYS A 130 20.99 -3.82 1.32
N GLU A 131 21.44 -4.40 0.21
CA GLU A 131 22.85 -4.70 -0.04
C GLU A 131 23.70 -3.42 0.07
N TYR A 132 23.27 -2.34 -0.56
CA TYR A 132 23.95 -1.05 -0.45
C TYR A 132 24.01 -0.51 0.99
N PHE A 133 22.95 -0.68 1.77
CA PHE A 133 22.93 -0.34 3.19
C PHE A 133 23.94 -1.16 3.97
N GLU A 134 23.99 -2.49 3.77
CA GLU A 134 24.90 -3.40 4.45
C GLU A 134 26.39 -3.06 4.14
N GLU A 135 26.69 -2.70 2.90
CA GLU A 135 28.02 -2.20 2.50
C GLU A 135 28.36 -0.90 3.26
N LEU A 136 27.45 0.05 3.35
CA LEU A 136 27.69 1.35 4.02
C LEU A 136 27.89 1.19 5.53
N VAL A 137 27.05 0.42 6.22
CA VAL A 137 27.16 0.24 7.67
C VAL A 137 28.43 -0.53 8.03
N THR A 138 28.84 -1.49 7.18
CA THR A 138 30.11 -2.20 7.33
C THR A 138 31.31 -1.26 7.16
N ALA A 139 31.28 -0.42 6.12
CA ALA A 139 32.34 0.56 5.85
C ALA A 139 32.47 1.64 6.96
N LYS A 140 31.39 1.94 7.67
CA LYS A 140 31.36 2.91 8.79
C LYS A 140 31.52 2.25 10.17
N ASN A 141 31.64 0.93 10.26
CA ASN A 141 31.67 0.14 11.51
C ASN A 141 30.44 0.41 12.42
N ILE A 142 29.27 0.46 11.80
CA ILE A 142 27.97 0.65 12.50
C ILE A 142 27.28 -0.70 12.54
N ASP A 143 27.07 -1.29 13.73
CA ASP A 143 26.57 -2.66 13.92
C ASP A 143 25.16 -2.76 14.54
N PHE A 144 24.59 -1.64 14.92
CA PHE A 144 23.38 -1.60 15.74
C PHE A 144 22.13 -1.12 14.99
N ILE A 145 22.22 -0.76 13.73
CA ILE A 145 21.09 -0.30 12.91
C ILE A 145 20.65 -1.40 11.98
N SER A 146 19.34 -1.64 11.94
CA SER A 146 18.73 -2.55 10.95
C SER A 146 18.13 -1.76 9.78
N PHE A 147 18.00 -2.43 8.63
CA PHE A 147 17.40 -1.83 7.43
C PHE A 147 15.95 -1.38 7.68
N GLU A 148 15.19 -2.13 8.47
CA GLU A 148 13.81 -1.85 8.82
C GLU A 148 13.65 -0.56 9.62
N GLN A 149 14.65 -0.20 10.45
CA GLN A 149 14.65 1.04 11.23
C GLN A 149 14.78 2.31 10.38
N LEU A 150 15.25 2.17 9.13
CA LEU A 150 15.33 3.30 8.20
C LEU A 150 13.94 3.81 7.77
N GLY A 151 12.89 3.01 7.89
CA GLY A 151 11.52 3.39 7.55
C GLY A 151 11.31 3.77 6.09
N LEU A 152 12.11 3.22 5.18
CA LEU A 152 12.08 3.54 3.75
C LEU A 152 10.81 3.00 3.09
N LYS A 153 10.11 3.85 2.35
CA LYS A 153 8.96 3.45 1.53
C LYS A 153 9.42 3.02 0.13
N ILE A 154 9.58 1.72 -0.05
CA ILE A 154 10.02 1.15 -1.33
C ILE A 154 8.80 0.95 -2.23
N THR A 155 8.71 1.76 -3.27
CA THR A 155 7.66 1.70 -4.29
C THR A 155 8.28 1.66 -5.69
N LEU A 156 7.51 1.23 -6.68
CA LEU A 156 7.98 1.22 -8.07
C LEU A 156 8.23 2.62 -8.62
N SER A 157 7.53 3.62 -8.12
CA SER A 157 7.65 5.01 -8.57
C SER A 157 8.91 5.73 -8.06
N VAL A 158 9.45 5.30 -6.92
CA VAL A 158 10.69 5.88 -6.38
C VAL A 158 11.88 5.23 -7.05
N SER A 159 12.81 6.02 -7.58
CA SER A 159 14.03 5.50 -8.21
C SER A 159 14.96 4.87 -7.16
N GLU A 160 15.67 3.83 -7.55
CA GLU A 160 16.67 3.17 -6.70
C GLU A 160 17.76 4.15 -6.25
N LYS A 161 18.22 5.02 -7.17
CA LYS A 161 19.19 6.08 -6.84
C LYS A 161 18.72 6.95 -5.69
N LYS A 162 17.44 7.37 -5.69
CA LYS A 162 16.89 8.19 -4.61
C LYS A 162 16.80 7.44 -3.28
N LEU A 163 16.49 6.14 -3.33
CA LEU A 163 16.50 5.30 -2.12
C LEU A 163 17.90 5.14 -1.56
N LYS A 164 18.89 4.87 -2.40
CA LYS A 164 20.32 4.80 -2.00
C LYS A 164 20.82 6.12 -1.43
N GLU A 165 20.40 7.25 -1.98
CA GLU A 165 20.71 8.57 -1.44
C GLU A 165 20.08 8.78 -0.05
N GLN A 166 18.84 8.37 0.16
CA GLN A 166 18.20 8.42 1.49
C GLN A 166 18.93 7.54 2.50
N VAL A 167 19.30 6.32 2.13
CA VAL A 167 20.13 5.43 2.96
C VAL A 167 21.44 6.11 3.33
N ASN A 168 22.17 6.65 2.34
CA ASN A 168 23.44 7.32 2.58
C ASN A 168 23.28 8.48 3.57
N ASN A 169 22.25 9.32 3.39
CA ASN A 169 22.00 10.46 4.28
C ASN A 169 21.72 10.02 5.72
N ILE A 170 20.99 8.94 5.92
CA ILE A 170 20.71 8.39 7.25
C ILE A 170 21.99 7.84 7.88
N VAL A 171 22.75 7.03 7.16
CA VAL A 171 24.00 6.41 7.67
C VAL A 171 25.06 7.49 7.97
N GLU A 172 25.20 8.52 7.12
CA GLU A 172 26.13 9.64 7.36
C GLU A 172 25.71 10.45 8.59
N ARG A 173 24.41 10.67 8.79
CA ARG A 173 23.90 11.32 10.02
C ARG A 173 24.28 10.51 11.25
N VAL A 174 24.05 9.20 11.24
CA VAL A 174 24.42 8.31 12.35
C VAL A 174 25.92 8.32 12.60
N ALA A 175 26.73 8.28 11.55
CA ALA A 175 28.19 8.38 11.70
C ALA A 175 28.64 9.71 12.30
N THR A 176 27.94 10.81 12.02
CA THR A 176 28.17 12.13 12.60
C THR A 176 27.73 12.16 14.07
N ASP A 177 26.58 11.57 14.35
CA ASP A 177 26.06 11.45 15.72
C ASP A 177 27.00 10.65 16.63
N LEU A 178 27.55 9.56 16.13
CA LEU A 178 28.54 8.75 16.87
C LEU A 178 29.81 9.55 17.21
N LYS A 179 30.30 10.38 16.27
CA LYS A 179 31.43 11.27 16.54
C LYS A 179 31.09 12.32 17.61
N ALA A 180 29.86 12.83 17.59
CA ALA A 180 29.40 13.79 18.62
C ALA A 180 29.23 13.13 20.00
N ILE A 181 28.87 11.86 20.04
CA ILE A 181 28.76 11.07 21.28
C ILE A 181 30.15 10.76 21.83
N ASP A 182 31.13 10.44 20.98
CA ASP A 182 32.50 10.05 21.42
C ASP A 182 33.25 11.16 22.18
N ILE A 183 32.87 12.42 22.01
CA ILE A 183 33.44 13.56 22.74
C ILE A 183 32.70 13.88 24.06
N GLN A 184 31.61 13.17 24.39
CA GLN A 184 30.87 13.37 25.65
C GLN A 184 31.59 12.68 26.81
N GLU A 185 31.48 13.22 28.03
CA GLU A 185 32.03 12.60 29.22
C GLU A 185 31.38 11.25 29.54
N ASP A 186 30.06 11.16 29.37
CA ASP A 186 29.24 9.97 29.63
C ASP A 186 28.94 9.16 28.35
N LYS A 187 29.89 9.08 27.41
CA LYS A 187 29.70 8.53 26.07
C LYS A 187 29.11 7.13 26.03
N GLU A 188 29.45 6.26 26.97
CA GLU A 188 28.95 4.89 27.01
C GLU A 188 27.45 4.83 27.33
N GLU A 189 27.02 5.61 28.33
CA GLU A 189 25.60 5.71 28.70
C GLU A 189 24.78 6.40 27.60
N VAL A 190 25.32 7.48 27.04
CA VAL A 190 24.67 8.21 25.92
C VAL A 190 24.55 7.31 24.69
N LEU A 191 25.56 6.47 24.40
CA LEU A 191 25.50 5.52 23.28
C LEU A 191 24.42 4.45 23.48
N ILE A 192 24.24 3.94 24.70
CA ILE A 192 23.18 2.99 25.03
C ILE A 192 21.79 3.59 24.77
N GLU A 193 21.57 4.83 25.19
CA GLU A 193 20.30 5.52 24.97
C GLU A 193 20.11 5.87 23.47
N TYR A 194 21.18 6.33 22.80
CA TYR A 194 21.15 6.64 21.36
C TYR A 194 20.75 5.45 20.49
N LYS A 195 21.24 4.24 20.79
CA LYS A 195 20.88 3.02 20.09
C LYS A 195 19.37 2.71 20.09
N LYS A 196 18.62 3.23 21.07
CA LYS A 196 17.17 3.03 21.17
C LYS A 196 16.36 3.92 20.22
N HIS A 197 16.77 5.18 20.04
CA HIS A 197 15.96 6.20 19.38
C HIS A 197 16.66 6.92 18.21
N LEU A 198 17.95 6.72 18.02
CA LEU A 198 18.79 7.38 17.01
C LEU A 198 18.69 8.92 17.06
N ASN A 199 18.63 9.47 18.30
CA ASN A 199 18.50 10.90 18.59
C ASN A 199 19.49 11.29 19.69
N VAL A 200 20.55 12.00 19.32
CA VAL A 200 21.62 12.43 20.25
C VAL A 200 21.08 13.35 21.34
N SER A 201 20.25 14.32 20.99
CA SER A 201 19.73 15.31 21.96
C SER A 201 18.86 14.63 23.03
N GLU A 202 18.05 13.65 22.64
CA GLU A 202 17.23 12.87 23.56
C GLU A 202 18.08 11.96 24.44
N ALA A 203 19.07 11.29 23.86
CA ALA A 203 20.00 10.43 24.60
C ALA A 203 20.77 11.22 25.67
N VAL A 204 21.38 12.33 25.30
CA VAL A 204 22.12 13.22 26.24
C VAL A 204 21.21 13.77 27.34
N SER A 205 19.99 14.23 26.96
CA SER A 205 19.00 14.74 27.93
C SER A 205 18.57 13.66 28.93
N THR A 206 18.36 12.45 28.47
CA THR A 206 17.94 11.32 29.32
C THR A 206 19.04 10.92 30.31
N VAL A 207 20.29 10.83 29.86
CA VAL A 207 21.46 10.55 30.72
C VAL A 207 21.66 11.65 31.74
N ALA A 208 21.64 12.92 31.32
CA ALA A 208 21.79 14.07 32.21
C ALA A 208 20.68 14.13 33.28
N ALA A 209 19.44 13.84 32.91
CA ALA A 209 18.31 13.75 33.85
C ALA A 209 18.50 12.62 34.88
N ARG A 210 19.01 11.47 34.44
CA ARG A 210 19.33 10.32 35.31
C ARG A 210 20.43 10.65 36.32
N HIS A 211 21.53 11.26 35.86
CA HIS A 211 22.64 11.70 36.74
C HIS A 211 22.17 12.72 37.76
N LYS A 212 21.36 13.68 37.34
CA LYS A 212 20.79 14.70 38.25
C LYS A 212 19.88 14.11 39.31
N ALA A 213 19.08 13.09 38.97
CA ALA A 213 18.23 12.37 39.92
C ALA A 213 19.09 11.61 40.96
N ILE A 214 20.12 10.88 40.49
CA ILE A 214 21.04 10.14 41.37
C ILE A 214 21.79 11.09 42.32
N GLN A 215 22.18 12.28 41.85
CA GLN A 215 22.86 13.26 42.65
C GLN A 215 21.93 13.85 43.73
N ALA A 216 20.67 14.14 43.39
CA ALA A 216 19.67 14.59 44.34
C ALA A 216 19.35 13.57 45.42
N GLU A 217 19.33 12.26 45.08
CA GLU A 217 19.15 11.20 46.03
C GLU A 217 20.35 11.04 46.98
N LYS A 218 21.58 11.21 46.51
CA LYS A 218 22.80 11.21 47.33
C LYS A 218 22.83 12.39 48.30
N GLU A 219 22.44 13.57 47.90
CA GLU A 219 22.35 14.78 48.74
C GLU A 219 21.27 14.58 49.82
N ASN A 220 20.13 14.01 49.49
CA ASN A 220 19.07 13.71 50.47
C ASN A 220 19.40 12.57 51.44
N SER A 221 20.23 11.62 51.06
CA SER A 221 20.66 10.50 51.92
C SER A 221 21.89 10.88 52.76
N GLY A 222 22.67 11.91 52.40
CA GLY A 222 23.83 12.40 53.15
C GLY A 222 23.49 13.28 54.35
N GLY A 223 22.21 13.67 54.52
CA GLY A 223 21.76 14.57 55.58
C GLY A 223 21.41 13.98 56.91
N THR A 224 21.61 12.66 57.11
CA THR A 224 21.36 12.02 58.41
C THR A 224 22.65 11.53 59.03
N SER A 225 23.53 12.45 59.41
CA SER A 225 24.67 12.20 60.30
C SER A 225 24.47 12.88 61.62
N CYS A 226 24.08 12.10 62.58
CA CYS A 226 24.52 12.13 63.98
C CYS A 226 24.82 13.45 64.70
N CYS A 227 23.89 13.91 65.50
CA CYS A 227 24.21 14.54 66.74
C CYS A 227 23.45 13.87 67.88
N GLY A 228 23.97 12.75 68.35
CA GLY A 228 23.65 12.17 69.61
C GLY A 228 24.62 12.68 70.69
N SER A 229 24.35 13.85 71.25
CA SER A 229 25.03 14.25 72.49
C SER A 229 24.50 13.47 73.67
N SER A 230 25.34 12.63 74.19
CA SER A 230 25.27 12.07 75.50
C SER A 230 25.30 13.18 76.57
N LYS A 231 24.25 13.32 77.38
CA LYS A 231 24.31 13.95 78.70
C LYS A 231 24.04 12.87 79.76
N THR A 232 25.13 12.44 80.39
CA THR A 232 25.14 11.84 81.68
C THR A 232 24.67 12.82 82.74
N THR A 233 23.66 12.49 83.53
CA THR A 233 23.45 13.07 84.85
C THR A 233 23.22 11.94 85.77
N SER A 234 24.24 11.68 86.62
CA SER A 234 24.17 10.98 87.89
C SER A 234 23.26 11.74 88.83
N THR A 235 22.40 11.07 89.53
CA THR A 235 22.01 11.47 90.90
C THR A 235 21.68 10.17 91.71
N ASP A 236 22.46 10.06 92.74
CA ASP A 236 22.29 9.16 93.87
C ASP A 236 20.96 9.37 94.63
N ALA A 237 20.46 8.42 95.29
CA ALA A 237 20.17 8.36 96.67
C ALA A 237 19.12 7.31 96.99
N VAL A 238 19.57 6.22 97.70
CA VAL A 238 19.32 5.85 99.09
C VAL A 238 17.83 5.61 99.49
N GLY A 239 17.60 4.41 100.00
CA GLY A 239 16.84 4.27 101.18
C GLY A 239 15.60 3.37 101.16
N LYS A 240 15.74 2.24 101.62
CA LYS A 240 15.20 1.28 102.59
C LYS A 240 14.70 0.01 101.94
#